data_c7abda11b22f5161c9cb5681a1c3892b
#
_entry.id   c7abda11b22f5161c9cb5681a1c3892b
#
_cell.length_a   1.000
_cell.length_b   1.000
_cell.length_c   1.000
_cell.angle_alpha   90.00
_cell.angle_beta   90.00
_cell.angle_gamma   90.00
#
_symmetry.space_group_name_H-M   'P 1'
#
loop_
_entity.id
_entity.type
_entity.pdbx_description
1 polymer ?
#
loop_
_entity_poly.entity_id
_entity_poly.type
_entity_poly.pdbx_seq_one_letter_code
_entity_poly.pdbx_strand_id
1 'polypeptide(L)'
;MFEKVNPCHPDKVADRIAGALVDLAYKKAENPRIAVEVLIGHGVCHIIAETSVSLDKADVTAAVHRIAGNLTIDYVEVPQDGHLADNQADGVRCGDNGIFKGMPMTEEQKTLSQIARDVFSVYPYDGKYILDGDRLILCQSNVETQHLREIYPDAEINPLGDWTGGTDVDTGATNRKLGSDMADSVTGGGLHGKDLSKADVSVNIYAFLKAQETGKPVTLCCAIGDNTVDGKPYTEIVETARSYIRSSGGFEKFAEWGLV
;
A
#
# COMPACT_ATOMS: atom_id res chain seq x y z
N MET A 1 -12.01 8.92 -15.01
CA MET A 1 -11.80 9.50 -13.66
C MET A 1 -10.88 8.60 -12.86
N PHE A 2 -9.85 9.15 -12.25
CA PHE A 2 -8.89 8.48 -11.39
C PHE A 2 -8.72 9.24 -10.08
N GLU A 3 -8.55 8.53 -8.95
CA GLU A 3 -8.33 9.10 -7.62
C GLU A 3 -6.92 8.73 -7.13
N LYS A 4 -6.21 9.66 -6.51
CA LYS A 4 -4.97 9.44 -5.79
C LYS A 4 -5.04 10.04 -4.39
N VAL A 5 -4.64 9.29 -3.37
CA VAL A 5 -4.44 9.81 -2.02
C VAL A 5 -2.95 9.85 -1.69
N ASN A 6 -2.56 10.73 -0.78
CA ASN A 6 -1.18 10.86 -0.38
C ASN A 6 -0.84 10.03 0.89
N PRO A 7 0.45 9.92 1.28
CA PRO A 7 0.89 9.10 2.42
C PRO A 7 0.33 9.49 3.79
N CYS A 8 -0.28 10.67 3.93
CA CYS A 8 -0.90 11.12 5.18
C CYS A 8 -2.41 10.85 5.25
N HIS A 9 -3.03 10.32 4.18
CA HIS A 9 -4.40 9.83 4.26
C HIS A 9 -4.48 8.70 5.32
N PRO A 10 -5.48 8.68 6.22
CA PRO A 10 -5.55 7.72 7.32
C PRO A 10 -5.37 6.26 6.92
N ASP A 11 -5.97 5.83 5.79
CA ASP A 11 -5.77 4.48 5.27
C ASP A 11 -4.32 4.24 4.84
N LYS A 12 -3.63 5.23 4.27
CA LYS A 12 -2.21 5.12 3.89
C LYS A 12 -1.28 5.13 5.10
N VAL A 13 -1.66 5.84 6.16
CA VAL A 13 -0.96 5.75 7.46
C VAL A 13 -1.03 4.32 8.00
N ALA A 14 -2.20 3.66 7.93
CA ALA A 14 -2.35 2.27 8.32
C ALA A 14 -1.48 1.33 7.44
N ASP A 15 -1.49 1.51 6.12
CA ASP A 15 -0.66 0.73 5.19
C ASP A 15 0.84 0.90 5.46
N ARG A 16 1.30 2.13 5.75
CA ARG A 16 2.69 2.42 6.09
C ARG A 16 3.12 1.78 7.40
N ILE A 17 2.27 1.82 8.43
CA ILE A 17 2.54 1.12 9.69
C ILE A 17 2.66 -0.38 9.44
N ALA A 18 1.73 -0.98 8.72
CA ALA A 18 1.79 -2.39 8.37
C ALA A 18 3.06 -2.73 7.59
N GLY A 19 3.41 -1.92 6.58
CA GLY A 19 4.67 -2.06 5.82
C GLY A 19 5.92 -1.96 6.68
N ALA A 20 5.96 -1.01 7.64
CA ALA A 20 7.08 -0.87 8.57
C ALA A 20 7.28 -2.12 9.43
N LEU A 21 6.21 -2.77 9.88
CA LEU A 21 6.28 -4.01 10.65
C LEU A 21 6.77 -5.18 9.78
N VAL A 22 6.35 -5.23 8.51
CA VAL A 22 6.91 -6.20 7.54
C VAL A 22 8.41 -5.97 7.36
N ASP A 23 8.86 -4.72 7.21
CA ASP A 23 10.29 -4.39 7.14
C ASP A 23 11.06 -4.82 8.40
N LEU A 24 10.47 -4.69 9.59
CA LEU A 24 11.07 -5.20 10.84
C LEU A 24 11.23 -6.73 10.82
N ALA A 25 10.25 -7.46 10.29
CA ALA A 25 10.35 -8.91 10.14
C ALA A 25 11.47 -9.30 9.16
N TYR A 26 11.61 -8.61 8.03
CA TYR A 26 12.67 -8.85 7.05
C TYR A 26 14.07 -8.50 7.56
N LYS A 27 14.21 -7.67 8.59
CA LYS A 27 15.48 -7.46 9.29
C LYS A 27 15.90 -8.66 10.15
N LYS A 28 14.94 -9.49 10.58
CA LYS A 28 15.16 -10.66 11.45
C LYS A 28 15.33 -11.96 10.69
N ALA A 29 14.73 -12.08 9.50
CA ALA A 29 14.80 -13.26 8.66
C ALA A 29 14.76 -12.86 7.17
N GLU A 30 15.40 -13.67 6.33
CA GLU A 30 15.40 -13.44 4.88
C GLU A 30 14.02 -13.63 4.24
N ASN A 31 13.26 -14.61 4.71
CA ASN A 31 11.92 -14.96 4.22
C ASN A 31 10.96 -15.13 5.40
N PRO A 32 10.66 -14.07 6.16
CA PRO A 32 9.70 -14.15 7.24
C PRO A 32 8.30 -14.41 6.67
N ARG A 33 7.47 -15.07 7.46
CA ARG A 33 6.03 -15.16 7.19
C ARG A 33 5.34 -14.15 8.09
N ILE A 34 4.68 -13.18 7.50
CA ILE A 34 4.02 -12.12 8.27
C ILE A 34 2.78 -11.59 7.55
N ALA A 35 1.72 -11.38 8.33
CA ALA A 35 0.55 -10.65 7.92
C ALA A 35 0.18 -9.66 9.04
N VAL A 36 0.01 -8.40 8.70
CA VAL A 36 -0.28 -7.30 9.62
C VAL A 36 -1.54 -6.57 9.17
N GLU A 37 -2.49 -6.46 10.07
CA GLU A 37 -3.68 -5.62 9.89
C GLU A 37 -3.64 -4.46 10.89
N VAL A 38 -3.96 -3.27 10.41
CA VAL A 38 -3.94 -2.03 11.19
C VAL A 38 -5.26 -1.30 11.05
N LEU A 39 -5.81 -0.86 12.18
CA LEU A 39 -6.92 0.08 12.28
C LEU A 39 -6.46 1.26 13.14
N ILE A 40 -6.52 2.48 12.60
CA ILE A 40 -6.00 3.68 13.27
C ILE A 40 -6.98 4.83 13.17
N GLY A 41 -7.05 5.65 14.21
CA GLY A 41 -7.79 6.91 14.25
C GLY A 41 -8.07 7.37 15.67
N HIS A 42 -8.32 8.67 15.81
CA HIS A 42 -8.75 9.28 17.07
C HIS A 42 -7.85 8.93 18.28
N GLY A 43 -6.52 8.96 18.06
CA GLY A 43 -5.55 8.73 19.12
C GLY A 43 -5.26 7.27 19.46
N VAL A 44 -5.79 6.30 18.70
CA VAL A 44 -5.58 4.86 18.93
C VAL A 44 -5.14 4.16 17.65
N CYS A 45 -4.22 3.20 17.79
CA CYS A 45 -3.80 2.29 16.73
C CYS A 45 -3.93 0.84 17.22
N HIS A 46 -4.83 0.08 16.61
CA HIS A 46 -4.99 -1.36 16.82
C HIS A 46 -4.20 -2.11 15.76
N ILE A 47 -3.35 -3.04 16.19
CA ILE A 47 -2.48 -3.83 15.32
C ILE A 47 -2.61 -5.30 15.68
N ILE A 48 -2.87 -6.14 14.69
CA ILE A 48 -2.74 -7.59 14.80
C ILE A 48 -1.65 -8.01 13.83
N ALA A 49 -0.62 -8.71 14.34
CA ALA A 49 0.47 -9.27 13.54
C ALA A 49 0.54 -10.79 13.74
N GLU A 50 0.30 -11.52 12.67
CA GLU A 50 0.56 -12.96 12.59
C GLU A 50 1.95 -13.14 12.00
N THR A 51 2.91 -13.70 12.76
CA THR A 51 4.29 -13.71 12.31
C THR A 51 5.07 -14.94 12.74
N SER A 52 6.01 -15.36 11.87
CA SER A 52 6.97 -16.44 12.17
C SER A 52 8.20 -15.96 12.96
N VAL A 53 8.38 -14.65 13.10
CA VAL A 53 9.48 -14.02 13.84
C VAL A 53 8.90 -13.00 14.82
N SER A 54 9.26 -13.08 16.10
CA SER A 54 8.78 -12.11 17.08
C SER A 54 9.36 -10.72 16.81
N LEU A 55 8.50 -9.70 16.87
CA LEU A 55 8.89 -8.29 16.74
C LEU A 55 9.12 -7.68 18.12
N ASP A 56 10.16 -6.84 18.24
CA ASP A 56 10.39 -6.12 19.47
C ASP A 56 9.31 -5.04 19.66
N LYS A 57 8.62 -5.06 20.80
CA LYS A 57 7.55 -4.10 21.06
C LYS A 57 8.03 -2.64 21.05
N ALA A 58 9.28 -2.40 21.44
CA ALA A 58 9.87 -1.06 21.39
C ALA A 58 10.06 -0.60 19.92
N ASP A 59 10.51 -1.51 19.03
CA ASP A 59 10.65 -1.21 17.60
C ASP A 59 9.30 -0.96 16.94
N VAL A 60 8.28 -1.76 17.29
CA VAL A 60 6.90 -1.55 16.81
C VAL A 60 6.39 -0.19 17.25
N THR A 61 6.53 0.14 18.55
CA THR A 61 6.12 1.44 19.11
C THR A 61 6.84 2.59 18.40
N ALA A 62 8.15 2.48 18.21
CA ALA A 62 8.95 3.49 17.53
C ALA A 62 8.51 3.70 16.07
N ALA A 63 8.19 2.62 15.34
CA ALA A 63 7.68 2.70 13.97
C ALA A 63 6.32 3.42 13.91
N VAL A 64 5.37 3.04 14.78
CA VAL A 64 4.06 3.68 14.85
C VAL A 64 4.17 5.16 15.19
N HIS A 65 4.92 5.51 16.24
CA HIS A 65 5.07 6.91 16.66
C HIS A 65 5.78 7.77 15.61
N ARG A 66 6.72 7.21 14.88
CA ARG A 66 7.41 7.92 13.78
C ARG A 66 6.44 8.22 12.61
N ILE A 67 5.51 7.31 12.31
CA ILE A 67 4.59 7.43 11.19
C ILE A 67 3.35 8.26 11.54
N ALA A 68 2.77 8.02 12.73
CA ALA A 68 1.45 8.53 13.12
C ALA A 68 1.45 9.45 14.35
N GLY A 69 2.63 9.74 14.92
CA GLY A 69 2.72 10.56 16.14
C GLY A 69 2.44 9.76 17.41
N ASN A 70 2.35 10.48 18.53
CA ASN A 70 2.17 9.87 19.84
C ASN A 70 0.70 9.53 20.10
N LEU A 71 0.37 8.24 20.05
CA LEU A 71 -0.98 7.72 20.27
C LEU A 71 -0.94 6.40 21.05
N THR A 72 -2.11 5.94 21.51
CA THR A 72 -2.24 4.65 22.21
C THR A 72 -2.11 3.51 21.21
N ILE A 73 -1.25 2.52 21.51
CA ILE A 73 -1.02 1.35 20.67
C ILE A 73 -1.56 0.10 21.36
N ASP A 74 -2.52 -0.55 20.74
CA ASP A 74 -3.01 -1.87 21.09
C ASP A 74 -2.42 -2.88 20.11
N TYR A 75 -1.34 -3.57 20.53
CA TYR A 75 -0.57 -4.48 19.70
C TYR A 75 -0.72 -5.92 20.16
N VAL A 76 -1.25 -6.74 19.27
CA VAL A 76 -1.41 -8.19 19.45
C VAL A 76 -0.51 -8.89 18.43
N GLU A 77 0.47 -9.64 18.93
CA GLU A 77 1.32 -10.52 18.13
C GLU A 77 0.93 -11.97 18.41
N VAL A 78 0.70 -12.72 17.35
CA VAL A 78 0.44 -14.15 17.42
C VAL A 78 1.40 -14.90 16.51
N PRO A 79 1.81 -16.14 16.86
CA PRO A 79 2.55 -16.97 15.94
C PRO A 79 1.69 -17.28 14.72
N GLN A 80 2.30 -17.33 13.55
CA GLN A 80 1.60 -17.81 12.37
C GLN A 80 1.14 -19.24 12.58
N ASP A 81 -0.08 -19.54 12.14
CA ASP A 81 -0.61 -20.91 12.18
C ASP A 81 0.33 -21.87 11.46
N GLY A 82 0.64 -23.03 12.11
CA GLY A 82 1.63 -23.98 11.59
C GLY A 82 1.23 -24.58 10.26
N HIS A 83 -0.07 -24.84 10.04
CA HIS A 83 -0.58 -25.34 8.76
C HIS A 83 -0.43 -24.30 7.64
N LEU A 84 -0.71 -23.02 7.93
CA LEU A 84 -0.49 -21.93 6.97
C LEU A 84 1.00 -21.74 6.69
N ALA A 85 1.86 -21.79 7.70
CA ALA A 85 3.30 -21.66 7.54
C ALA A 85 3.90 -22.79 6.68
N ASP A 86 3.56 -24.04 6.94
CA ASP A 86 4.02 -25.19 6.17
C ASP A 86 3.52 -25.14 4.72
N ASN A 87 2.29 -24.65 4.53
CA ASN A 87 1.71 -24.48 3.20
C ASN A 87 2.34 -23.33 2.40
N GLN A 88 3.12 -22.45 2.99
CA GLN A 88 3.79 -21.33 2.31
C GLN A 88 5.25 -21.61 1.95
N ALA A 89 5.74 -22.84 2.15
CA ALA A 89 7.14 -23.18 1.88
C ALA A 89 7.47 -23.18 0.37
N ASP A 90 6.59 -23.78 -0.46
CA ASP A 90 6.82 -23.95 -1.89
C ASP A 90 5.55 -23.68 -2.71
N GLY A 91 5.57 -22.69 -3.61
CA GLY A 91 4.46 -22.37 -4.52
C GLY A 91 3.34 -21.54 -3.89
N VAL A 92 2.22 -21.42 -4.61
CA VAL A 92 1.01 -20.72 -4.16
C VAL A 92 0.28 -21.52 -3.11
N ARG A 93 -0.07 -20.89 -1.98
CA ARG A 93 -0.59 -21.60 -0.81
C ARG A 93 -1.94 -21.08 -0.34
N CYS A 94 -2.39 -21.61 0.79
CA CYS A 94 -3.70 -21.40 1.37
C CYS A 94 -4.12 -19.89 1.37
N GLY A 95 -5.29 -19.59 0.83
CA GLY A 95 -5.85 -18.24 0.75
C GLY A 95 -5.34 -17.38 -0.40
N ASP A 96 -4.32 -17.80 -1.12
CA ASP A 96 -3.63 -16.99 -2.14
C ASP A 96 -4.07 -17.30 -3.58
N ASN A 97 -5.20 -17.97 -3.78
CA ASN A 97 -5.72 -18.19 -5.12
C ASN A 97 -6.56 -17.02 -5.59
N GLY A 98 -6.52 -16.76 -6.87
CA GLY A 98 -7.33 -15.70 -7.44
C GLY A 98 -6.96 -15.32 -8.87
N ILE A 99 -7.57 -14.21 -9.27
CA ILE A 99 -7.31 -13.54 -10.54
C ILE A 99 -6.62 -12.23 -10.24
N PHE A 100 -5.45 -12.04 -10.80
CA PHE A 100 -4.63 -10.84 -10.66
C PHE A 100 -4.56 -10.11 -11.99
N LYS A 101 -4.67 -8.78 -11.96
CA LYS A 101 -4.67 -7.96 -13.16
C LYS A 101 -3.53 -6.94 -13.10
N GLY A 102 -2.90 -6.74 -14.23
CA GLY A 102 -2.02 -5.61 -14.47
C GLY A 102 -2.57 -4.79 -15.64
N MET A 103 -2.66 -3.48 -15.46
CA MET A 103 -3.07 -2.54 -16.50
C MET A 103 -1.95 -1.54 -16.76
N PRO A 104 -1.65 -1.21 -18.01
CA PRO A 104 -0.73 -0.11 -18.30
C PRO A 104 -1.31 1.19 -17.73
N MET A 105 -0.47 1.99 -17.08
CA MET A 105 -0.89 3.32 -16.62
C MET A 105 -1.19 4.24 -17.81
N THR A 106 -2.32 4.93 -17.74
CA THR A 106 -2.64 6.00 -18.67
C THR A 106 -1.84 7.26 -18.37
N GLU A 107 -1.74 8.20 -19.31
CA GLU A 107 -1.09 9.49 -19.04
C GLU A 107 -1.85 10.30 -17.99
N GLU A 108 -3.18 10.20 -17.93
CA GLU A 108 -4.00 10.80 -16.88
C GLU A 108 -3.61 10.30 -15.48
N GLN A 109 -3.44 8.98 -15.33
CA GLN A 109 -3.01 8.37 -14.06
C GLN A 109 -1.60 8.80 -13.64
N LYS A 110 -0.67 8.86 -14.60
CA LYS A 110 0.71 9.34 -14.33
C LYS A 110 0.71 10.80 -13.92
N THR A 111 -0.05 11.63 -14.63
CA THR A 111 -0.18 13.07 -14.35
C THR A 111 -0.73 13.29 -12.94
N LEU A 112 -1.83 12.62 -12.57
CA LEU A 112 -2.40 12.76 -11.24
C LEU A 112 -1.45 12.27 -10.14
N SER A 113 -0.77 11.15 -10.37
CA SER A 113 0.23 10.63 -9.43
C SER A 113 1.37 11.63 -9.21
N GLN A 114 1.84 12.30 -10.27
CA GLN A 114 2.86 13.34 -10.16
C GLN A 114 2.33 14.57 -9.39
N ILE A 115 1.14 15.06 -9.72
CA ILE A 115 0.49 16.18 -9.01
C ILE A 115 0.37 15.87 -7.51
N ALA A 116 -0.07 14.65 -7.17
CA ALA A 116 -0.20 14.22 -5.77
C ALA A 116 1.13 14.27 -5.02
N ARG A 117 2.22 13.84 -5.66
CA ARG A 117 3.59 13.86 -5.10
C ARG A 117 4.09 15.30 -4.94
N ASP A 118 3.85 16.15 -5.93
CA ASP A 118 4.27 17.56 -5.91
C ASP A 118 3.55 18.33 -4.80
N VAL A 119 2.23 18.18 -4.68
CA VAL A 119 1.45 18.79 -3.59
C VAL A 119 1.93 18.27 -2.23
N PHE A 120 2.09 16.94 -2.08
CA PHE A 120 2.56 16.35 -0.83
C PHE A 120 3.96 16.81 -0.43
N SER A 121 4.86 17.06 -1.38
CA SER A 121 6.21 17.55 -1.10
C SER A 121 6.21 18.91 -0.40
N VAL A 122 5.20 19.73 -0.66
CA VAL A 122 5.03 21.07 -0.06
C VAL A 122 4.11 21.01 1.17
N TYR A 123 3.04 20.20 1.08
CA TYR A 123 2.02 20.05 2.13
C TYR A 123 1.92 18.60 2.57
N PRO A 124 2.76 18.15 3.51
CA PRO A 124 2.78 16.75 3.98
C PRO A 124 1.65 16.46 4.98
N TYR A 125 0.42 16.77 4.58
CA TYR A 125 -0.81 16.55 5.33
C TYR A 125 -1.77 15.70 4.48
N ASP A 126 -2.84 15.20 5.08
CA ASP A 126 -3.86 14.39 4.40
C ASP A 126 -4.40 15.09 3.15
N GLY A 127 -4.43 14.36 2.05
CA GLY A 127 -4.89 14.86 0.76
C GLY A 127 -5.42 13.78 -0.16
N LYS A 128 -6.43 14.19 -0.95
CA LYS A 128 -7.07 13.38 -1.98
C LYS A 128 -7.20 14.20 -3.25
N TYR A 129 -6.83 13.61 -4.36
CA TYR A 129 -6.76 14.27 -5.66
C TYR A 129 -7.51 13.45 -6.70
N ILE A 130 -8.27 14.12 -7.56
CA ILE A 130 -9.10 13.48 -8.57
C ILE A 130 -8.84 14.17 -9.92
N LEU A 131 -8.66 13.38 -10.97
CA LEU A 131 -8.59 13.84 -12.34
C LEU A 131 -9.66 13.12 -13.18
N ASP A 132 -10.48 13.88 -13.88
CA ASP A 132 -11.56 13.39 -14.73
C ASP A 132 -11.56 14.18 -16.06
N GLY A 133 -10.81 13.70 -17.05
CA GLY A 133 -10.49 14.46 -18.24
C GLY A 133 -9.70 15.72 -17.87
N ASP A 134 -10.23 16.88 -18.20
CA ASP A 134 -9.60 18.17 -17.89
C ASP A 134 -9.95 18.71 -16.50
N ARG A 135 -10.84 18.02 -15.74
CA ARG A 135 -11.27 18.45 -14.42
C ARG A 135 -10.34 17.92 -13.35
N LEU A 136 -9.55 18.80 -12.75
CA LEU A 136 -8.68 18.49 -11.60
C LEU A 136 -9.30 19.01 -10.30
N ILE A 137 -9.46 18.11 -9.31
CA ILE A 137 -9.93 18.45 -7.96
C ILE A 137 -8.80 18.12 -6.97
N LEU A 138 -8.41 19.10 -6.17
CA LEU A 138 -7.41 18.95 -5.11
C LEU A 138 -8.07 19.20 -3.75
N CYS A 139 -8.26 18.14 -2.99
CA CYS A 139 -8.69 18.20 -1.59
C CYS A 139 -7.45 18.03 -0.71
N GLN A 140 -6.90 19.13 -0.21
CA GLN A 140 -5.71 19.17 0.64
C GLN A 140 -6.06 19.75 2.00
N SER A 141 -5.81 18.98 3.07
CA SER A 141 -6.03 19.45 4.44
C SER A 141 -4.91 20.40 4.91
N ASN A 142 -5.21 21.17 5.95
CA ASN A 142 -4.24 21.99 6.69
C ASN A 142 -3.42 22.95 5.79
N VAL A 143 -4.05 23.50 4.76
CA VAL A 143 -3.43 24.42 3.80
C VAL A 143 -4.31 25.64 3.58
N GLU A 144 -3.69 26.78 3.32
CA GLU A 144 -4.39 27.94 2.80
C GLU A 144 -4.72 27.71 1.31
N THR A 145 -5.99 27.55 0.99
CA THR A 145 -6.50 27.27 -0.37
C THR A 145 -5.98 28.27 -1.40
N GLN A 146 -5.75 29.56 -1.02
CA GLN A 146 -5.24 30.58 -1.92
C GLN A 146 -3.87 30.24 -2.50
N HIS A 147 -2.96 29.66 -1.70
CA HIS A 147 -1.62 29.31 -2.16
C HIS A 147 -1.65 28.14 -3.19
N LEU A 148 -2.52 27.14 -2.99
CA LEU A 148 -2.69 26.09 -3.98
C LEU A 148 -3.28 26.61 -5.31
N ARG A 149 -4.17 27.62 -5.27
CA ARG A 149 -4.71 28.27 -6.48
C ARG A 149 -3.66 29.01 -7.30
N GLU A 150 -2.61 29.52 -6.66
CA GLU A 150 -1.50 30.14 -7.38
C GLU A 150 -0.69 29.11 -8.19
N ILE A 151 -0.59 27.86 -7.68
CA ILE A 151 0.14 26.79 -8.33
C ILE A 151 -0.75 26.06 -9.36
N TYR A 152 -2.03 25.84 -9.03
CA TYR A 152 -3.01 25.13 -9.85
C TYR A 152 -4.25 26.00 -10.12
N PRO A 153 -4.12 27.05 -10.97
CA PRO A 153 -5.18 28.05 -11.15
C PRO A 153 -6.47 27.50 -11.77
N ASP A 154 -6.37 26.41 -12.54
CA ASP A 154 -7.49 25.78 -13.23
C ASP A 154 -8.11 24.63 -12.41
N ALA A 155 -7.57 24.32 -11.22
CA ALA A 155 -8.09 23.24 -10.38
C ALA A 155 -9.21 23.70 -9.43
N GLU A 156 -10.13 22.81 -9.15
CA GLU A 156 -11.10 22.97 -8.05
C GLU A 156 -10.40 22.61 -6.73
N ILE A 157 -10.04 23.62 -5.93
CA ILE A 157 -9.30 23.40 -4.68
C ILE A 157 -10.24 23.50 -3.49
N ASN A 158 -10.26 22.46 -2.65
CA ASN A 158 -11.11 22.36 -1.47
C ASN A 158 -12.55 22.83 -1.75
N PRO A 159 -13.29 22.22 -2.69
CA PRO A 159 -14.58 22.74 -3.15
C PRO A 159 -15.63 22.83 -2.03
N LEU A 160 -15.45 22.13 -0.92
CA LEU A 160 -16.32 22.18 0.26
C LEU A 160 -15.76 23.09 1.38
N GLY A 161 -14.69 23.84 1.10
CA GLY A 161 -14.00 24.71 2.06
C GLY A 161 -12.76 24.05 2.66
N ASP A 162 -12.00 24.87 3.43
CA ASP A 162 -10.81 24.40 4.12
C ASP A 162 -11.17 23.41 5.22
N TRP A 163 -10.30 22.43 5.43
CA TRP A 163 -10.56 21.32 6.35
C TRP A 163 -9.30 20.84 7.06
N THR A 164 -9.48 20.15 8.17
CA THR A 164 -8.44 19.47 8.92
C THR A 164 -8.54 17.97 8.67
N GLY A 165 -7.45 17.33 8.25
CA GLY A 165 -7.39 15.92 7.93
C GLY A 165 -6.45 15.14 8.84
N GLY A 166 -6.31 13.86 8.53
CA GLY A 166 -5.43 12.93 9.21
C GLY A 166 -6.12 12.08 10.27
N THR A 167 -5.34 11.27 10.97
CA THR A 167 -5.85 10.26 11.92
C THR A 167 -6.49 10.82 13.18
N ASP A 168 -6.34 12.11 13.45
CA ASP A 168 -7.01 12.75 14.59
C ASP A 168 -8.51 13.00 14.34
N VAL A 169 -8.91 13.07 13.07
CA VAL A 169 -10.29 13.42 12.66
C VAL A 169 -10.96 12.34 11.82
N ASP A 170 -10.23 11.39 11.29
CA ASP A 170 -10.75 10.28 10.48
C ASP A 170 -10.08 8.96 10.85
N THR A 171 -10.67 7.86 10.40
CA THR A 171 -10.23 6.49 10.68
C THR A 171 -9.67 5.86 9.43
N GLY A 172 -8.50 5.21 9.56
CA GLY A 172 -7.86 4.45 8.50
C GLY A 172 -7.70 2.98 8.82
N ALA A 173 -7.69 2.16 7.79
CA ALA A 173 -7.39 0.74 7.89
C ALA A 173 -6.58 0.26 6.69
N THR A 174 -5.82 -0.84 6.88
CA THR A 174 -5.01 -1.46 5.83
C THR A 174 -5.84 -1.83 4.60
N ASN A 175 -5.23 -1.63 3.42
CA ASN A 175 -5.77 -2.05 2.13
C ASN A 175 -7.11 -1.41 1.70
N ARG A 176 -7.47 -0.25 2.24
CA ARG A 176 -8.71 0.46 1.87
C ARG A 176 -8.54 1.44 0.70
N LYS A 177 -7.30 1.67 0.23
CA LYS A 177 -7.00 2.59 -0.89
C LYS A 177 -6.35 1.90 -2.08
N LEU A 178 -6.71 0.64 -2.33
CA LEU A 178 -6.17 -0.13 -3.45
C LEU A 178 -6.44 0.51 -4.81
N GLY A 179 -7.55 1.22 -5.01
CA GLY A 179 -7.82 1.98 -6.23
C GLY A 179 -6.81 3.10 -6.48
N SER A 180 -6.39 3.79 -5.42
CA SER A 180 -5.29 4.75 -5.47
C SER A 180 -3.93 4.09 -5.71
N ASP A 181 -3.68 2.91 -5.11
CA ASP A 181 -2.40 2.23 -5.14
C ASP A 181 -2.15 1.44 -6.42
N MET A 182 -3.19 0.95 -7.06
CA MET A 182 -3.12 0.00 -8.17
C MET A 182 -3.86 0.49 -9.43
N ALA A 183 -4.57 1.61 -9.37
CA ALA A 183 -5.41 2.13 -10.44
C ALA A 183 -6.35 1.04 -11.00
N ASP A 184 -6.42 0.89 -12.32
CA ASP A 184 -7.27 -0.11 -12.98
C ASP A 184 -6.79 -1.56 -12.79
N SER A 185 -5.64 -1.76 -12.11
CA SER A 185 -5.10 -3.08 -11.76
C SER A 185 -5.70 -3.67 -10.49
N VAL A 186 -6.64 -3.00 -9.84
CA VAL A 186 -7.27 -3.49 -8.60
C VAL A 186 -7.89 -4.87 -8.78
N THR A 187 -7.52 -5.78 -7.86
CA THR A 187 -8.02 -7.15 -7.79
C THR A 187 -8.45 -7.49 -6.37
N GLY A 188 -8.87 -8.73 -6.13
CA GLY A 188 -9.09 -9.21 -4.77
C GLY A 188 -7.78 -9.28 -3.97
N GLY A 189 -7.91 -9.35 -2.64
CA GLY A 189 -6.79 -9.40 -1.71
C GLY A 189 -6.17 -8.04 -1.39
N GLY A 190 -5.22 -8.02 -0.46
CA GLY A 190 -4.54 -6.81 -0.01
C GLY A 190 -3.11 -6.72 -0.53
N LEU A 191 -2.64 -5.51 -0.82
CA LEU A 191 -1.30 -5.26 -1.33
C LEU A 191 -0.28 -5.01 -0.19
N HIS A 192 -0.75 -4.53 0.96
CA HIS A 192 0.07 -4.06 2.07
C HIS A 192 -0.04 -4.95 3.31
N GLY A 193 0.98 -4.89 4.18
CA GLY A 193 1.01 -5.59 5.45
C GLY A 193 1.36 -7.08 5.38
N LYS A 194 1.80 -7.59 4.23
CA LYS A 194 2.07 -9.01 4.01
C LYS A 194 3.47 -9.25 3.45
N ASP A 195 4.02 -10.43 3.73
CA ASP A 195 5.30 -10.88 3.15
C ASP A 195 5.17 -11.29 1.67
N LEU A 196 6.32 -11.43 1.01
CA LEU A 196 6.40 -11.71 -0.42
C LEU A 196 5.92 -13.11 -0.84
N SER A 197 5.74 -14.03 0.10
CA SER A 197 5.20 -15.36 -0.23
C SER A 197 3.70 -15.31 -0.57
N LYS A 198 3.02 -14.24 -0.17
CA LYS A 198 1.61 -14.02 -0.45
C LYS A 198 1.43 -13.56 -1.89
N ALA A 199 0.58 -14.28 -2.65
CA ALA A 199 0.26 -13.92 -4.03
C ALA A 199 -0.37 -12.52 -4.15
N ASP A 200 -1.13 -12.10 -3.15
CA ASP A 200 -1.67 -10.74 -3.04
C ASP A 200 -0.60 -9.66 -3.21
N VAL A 201 0.62 -9.90 -2.74
CA VAL A 201 1.75 -8.97 -2.91
C VAL A 201 2.51 -9.30 -4.19
N SER A 202 3.06 -10.52 -4.28
CA SER A 202 4.02 -10.87 -5.33
C SER A 202 3.39 -10.93 -6.73
N VAL A 203 2.21 -11.54 -6.87
CA VAL A 203 1.56 -11.68 -8.18
C VAL A 203 0.95 -10.37 -8.65
N ASN A 204 0.41 -9.54 -7.73
CA ASN A 204 -0.06 -8.19 -8.08
C ASN A 204 1.07 -7.31 -8.59
N ILE A 205 2.22 -7.28 -7.90
CA ILE A 205 3.39 -6.52 -8.34
C ILE A 205 3.86 -7.03 -9.71
N TYR A 206 4.00 -8.34 -9.87
CA TYR A 206 4.44 -8.93 -11.15
C TYR A 206 3.48 -8.63 -12.30
N ALA A 207 2.17 -8.78 -12.10
CA ALA A 207 1.17 -8.49 -13.13
C ALA A 207 1.22 -7.02 -13.57
N PHE A 208 1.35 -6.10 -12.61
CA PHE A 208 1.49 -4.68 -12.87
C PHE A 208 2.75 -4.38 -13.68
N LEU A 209 3.91 -4.85 -13.25
CA LEU A 209 5.18 -4.63 -13.95
C LEU A 209 5.16 -5.17 -15.38
N LYS A 210 4.63 -6.37 -15.56
CA LYS A 210 4.47 -6.98 -16.90
C LYS A 210 3.57 -6.15 -17.80
N ALA A 211 2.50 -5.57 -17.26
CA ALA A 211 1.63 -4.68 -18.01
C ALA A 211 2.33 -3.38 -18.44
N GLN A 212 3.15 -2.78 -17.55
CA GLN A 212 3.94 -1.59 -17.88
C GLN A 212 4.97 -1.92 -18.98
N GLU A 213 5.68 -3.05 -18.86
CA GLU A 213 6.70 -3.48 -19.81
C GLU A 213 6.11 -3.75 -21.20
N THR A 214 4.98 -4.44 -21.28
CA THR A 214 4.36 -4.86 -22.54
C THR A 214 3.44 -3.81 -23.16
N GLY A 215 3.03 -2.80 -22.37
CA GLY A 215 2.02 -1.82 -22.78
C GLY A 215 0.63 -2.44 -23.01
N LYS A 216 0.37 -3.63 -22.45
CA LYS A 216 -0.88 -4.39 -22.64
C LYS A 216 -1.47 -4.86 -21.31
N PRO A 217 -2.81 -4.96 -21.22
CA PRO A 217 -3.45 -5.60 -20.07
C PRO A 217 -2.95 -7.03 -19.85
N VAL A 218 -2.71 -7.38 -18.60
CA VAL A 218 -2.29 -8.72 -18.16
C VAL A 218 -3.33 -9.28 -17.20
N THR A 219 -3.72 -10.53 -17.37
CA THR A 219 -4.54 -11.27 -16.41
C THR A 219 -3.84 -12.56 -16.07
N LEU A 220 -3.56 -12.77 -14.80
CA LEU A 220 -2.92 -13.97 -14.27
C LEU A 220 -3.88 -14.66 -13.31
N CYS A 221 -3.89 -15.98 -13.37
CA CYS A 221 -4.66 -16.81 -12.45
C CYS A 221 -3.70 -17.76 -11.74
N CYS A 222 -3.90 -17.94 -10.45
CA CYS A 222 -3.22 -18.98 -9.68
C CYS A 222 -4.15 -19.56 -8.62
N ALA A 223 -3.87 -20.80 -8.27
CA ALA A 223 -4.62 -21.56 -7.27
C ALA A 223 -3.67 -22.23 -6.27
N ILE A 224 -4.22 -22.61 -5.14
CA ILE A 224 -3.49 -23.39 -4.14
C ILE A 224 -2.84 -24.61 -4.79
N GLY A 225 -1.56 -24.80 -4.53
CA GLY A 225 -0.76 -25.89 -5.06
C GLY A 225 -0.05 -25.60 -6.38
N ASP A 226 -0.31 -24.47 -7.02
CA ASP A 226 0.42 -24.08 -8.23
C ASP A 226 1.88 -23.77 -7.88
N ASN A 227 2.80 -24.36 -8.65
CA ASN A 227 4.23 -24.09 -8.55
C ASN A 227 4.70 -23.09 -9.60
N THR A 228 3.82 -22.71 -10.52
CA THR A 228 4.09 -21.77 -11.60
C THR A 228 2.96 -20.76 -11.73
N VAL A 229 3.30 -19.53 -12.05
CA VAL A 229 2.37 -18.48 -12.46
C VAL A 229 2.90 -17.87 -13.75
N ASP A 230 2.03 -17.71 -14.76
CA ASP A 230 2.43 -17.19 -16.07
C ASP A 230 3.54 -18.03 -16.75
N GLY A 231 3.57 -19.33 -16.51
CA GLY A 231 4.58 -20.25 -17.03
C GLY A 231 5.96 -20.15 -16.36
N LYS A 232 6.10 -19.31 -15.34
CA LYS A 232 7.33 -19.14 -14.56
C LYS A 232 7.22 -19.81 -13.19
N PRO A 233 8.33 -20.33 -12.63
CA PRO A 233 8.35 -20.76 -11.24
C PRO A 233 7.85 -19.65 -10.31
N TYR A 234 7.04 -20.01 -9.30
CA TYR A 234 6.51 -19.01 -8.35
C TYR A 234 7.63 -18.27 -7.61
N THR A 235 8.75 -18.92 -7.34
CA THR A 235 9.94 -18.30 -6.75
C THR A 235 10.51 -17.15 -7.60
N GLU A 236 10.43 -17.23 -8.94
CA GLU A 236 10.84 -16.14 -9.83
C GLU A 236 9.90 -14.93 -9.71
N ILE A 237 8.60 -15.18 -9.56
CA ILE A 237 7.60 -14.14 -9.30
C ILE A 237 7.91 -13.41 -7.99
N VAL A 238 8.20 -14.17 -6.92
CA VAL A 238 8.58 -13.64 -5.61
C VAL A 238 9.85 -12.80 -5.69
N GLU A 239 10.88 -13.25 -6.42
CA GLU A 239 12.12 -12.48 -6.57
C GLU A 239 11.95 -11.20 -7.41
N THR A 240 11.05 -11.22 -8.39
CA THR A 240 10.67 -10.00 -9.13
C THR A 240 10.04 -8.98 -8.18
N ALA A 241 9.07 -9.40 -7.37
CA ALA A 241 8.44 -8.55 -6.37
C ALA A 241 9.43 -8.06 -5.31
N ARG A 242 10.36 -8.94 -4.85
CA ARG A 242 11.42 -8.59 -3.91
C ARG A 242 12.31 -7.46 -4.45
N SER A 243 12.70 -7.58 -5.70
CA SER A 243 13.54 -6.58 -6.37
C SER A 243 12.81 -5.23 -6.46
N TYR A 244 11.51 -5.26 -6.76
CA TYR A 244 10.67 -4.06 -6.82
C TYR A 244 10.54 -3.39 -5.45
N ILE A 245 10.19 -4.15 -4.39
CA ILE A 245 10.09 -3.62 -3.02
C ILE A 245 11.42 -3.02 -2.55
N ARG A 246 12.55 -3.70 -2.82
CA ARG A 246 13.88 -3.17 -2.49
C ARG A 246 14.18 -1.86 -3.22
N SER A 247 13.84 -1.76 -4.51
CA SER A 247 14.04 -0.54 -5.28
C SER A 247 13.16 0.61 -4.81
N SER A 248 11.99 0.31 -4.24
CA SER A 248 11.08 1.28 -3.64
C SER A 248 11.55 1.77 -2.25
N GLY A 249 12.56 1.13 -1.64
CA GLY A 249 13.07 1.47 -0.31
C GLY A 249 12.46 0.69 0.84
N GLY A 250 11.79 -0.44 0.57
CA GLY A 250 11.14 -1.32 1.54
C GLY A 250 9.61 -1.25 1.50
N PHE A 251 8.98 -2.05 2.34
CA PHE A 251 7.51 -2.16 2.37
C PHE A 251 6.82 -0.89 2.87
N GLU A 252 7.40 -0.20 3.86
CA GLU A 252 6.86 1.10 4.32
C GLU A 252 6.87 2.13 3.21
N LYS A 253 7.98 2.25 2.47
CA LYS A 253 8.11 3.21 1.37
C LYS A 253 7.22 2.83 0.19
N PHE A 254 7.12 1.56 -0.12
CA PHE A 254 6.16 1.07 -1.10
C PHE A 254 4.72 1.43 -0.72
N ALA A 255 4.37 1.32 0.56
CA ALA A 255 3.03 1.65 1.04
C ALA A 255 2.69 3.16 0.95
N GLU A 256 3.65 4.05 0.80
CA GLU A 256 3.37 5.49 0.62
C GLU A 256 2.52 5.76 -0.64
N TRP A 257 2.82 5.08 -1.73
CA TRP A 257 2.21 5.37 -3.03
C TRP A 257 1.64 4.14 -3.76
N GLY A 258 1.94 2.92 -3.30
CA GLY A 258 1.58 1.69 -3.98
C GLY A 258 2.38 1.49 -5.28
N LEU A 259 1.69 1.01 -6.29
CA LEU A 259 2.26 0.74 -7.62
C LEU A 259 2.21 1.95 -8.57
N VAL A 260 1.43 2.98 -8.23
CA VAL A 260 1.08 4.11 -9.13
C VAL A 260 1.54 5.45 -8.59
#